data_7fd41e8ba6677323198103ec8f8447ce
#
_entry.id   7fd41e8ba6677323198103ec8f8447ce
#
_cell.length_a   1.000
_cell.length_b   1.000
_cell.length_c   1.000
_cell.angle_alpha   90.00
_cell.angle_beta   90.00
_cell.angle_gamma   90.00
#
_symmetry.space_group_name_H-M   'P 1'
#
loop_
_entity.id
_entity.type
_entity.pdbx_description
1 polymer ?
#
loop_
_entity_poly.entity_id
_entity_poly.type
_entity_poly.pdbx_seq_one_letter_code
_entity_poly.pdbx_strand_id
1 'polypeptide(L)'
;MRGMPEAMDAASGVSAARRARIAAEAPGTLLEDTLNFPGVALAEPLGVTDLGDGFRAPLRSDVPTLLLSGDRDGRTYVDSHRALAAGLTRATHVIVEGAGHDLFMDAPAITERIVAFLAGEPVSAAPIRSIANPPPR
;
A
#
# COMPACT_ATOMS: atom_id res chain seq x y z
N MET A 1 12.33 -2.34 20.87
CA MET A 1 13.19 -1.82 19.77
C MET A 1 12.44 -0.70 19.08
N ARG A 2 12.91 0.51 19.24
CA ARG A 2 12.47 1.66 18.43
C ARG A 2 13.44 1.74 17.26
N GLY A 3 12.96 1.83 16.03
CA GLY A 3 13.78 1.95 14.81
C GLY A 3 13.59 0.83 13.77
N MET A 4 12.77 -0.19 14.04
CA MET A 4 12.48 -1.23 13.06
C MET A 4 11.74 -0.69 11.83
N PRO A 5 10.69 0.15 11.96
CA PRO A 5 10.03 0.73 10.80
C PRO A 5 11.00 1.53 9.92
N GLU A 6 11.81 2.37 10.53
CA GLU A 6 12.80 3.19 9.83
C GLU A 6 13.86 2.32 9.11
N ALA A 7 14.31 1.24 9.76
CA ALA A 7 15.24 0.31 9.14
C ALA A 7 14.59 -0.45 7.95
N MET A 8 13.33 -0.81 8.06
CA MET A 8 12.57 -1.45 6.96
C MET A 8 12.40 -0.49 5.78
N ASP A 9 12.03 0.76 6.04
CA ASP A 9 11.89 1.79 5.01
C ASP A 9 13.23 2.07 4.31
N ALA A 10 14.31 2.17 5.11
CA ALA A 10 15.66 2.36 4.59
C ALA A 10 16.11 1.19 3.72
N ALA A 11 15.86 -0.07 4.15
CA ALA A 11 16.20 -1.27 3.38
C ALA A 11 15.40 -1.39 2.08
N SER A 12 14.12 -1.10 2.14
CA SER A 12 13.22 -1.12 0.98
C SER A 12 13.58 -0.06 -0.04
N GLY A 13 13.99 1.12 0.42
CA GLY A 13 14.37 2.25 -0.41
C GLY A 13 13.30 2.67 -1.42
N VAL A 14 13.72 3.44 -2.42
CA VAL A 14 12.84 3.85 -3.52
C VAL A 14 13.57 3.72 -4.86
N SER A 15 12.85 3.34 -5.92
CA SER A 15 13.42 3.30 -7.27
C SER A 15 13.85 4.69 -7.75
N ALA A 16 14.80 4.75 -8.68
CA ALA A 16 15.25 6.01 -9.26
C ALA A 16 14.11 6.81 -9.89
N ALA A 17 13.20 6.14 -10.59
CA ALA A 17 12.03 6.78 -11.20
C ALA A 17 11.09 7.39 -10.15
N ARG A 18 10.80 6.68 -9.06
CA ARG A 18 9.97 7.20 -7.98
C ARG A 18 10.64 8.36 -7.25
N ARG A 19 11.95 8.29 -7.03
CA ARG A 19 12.73 9.39 -6.44
C ARG A 19 12.66 10.66 -7.30
N ALA A 20 12.83 10.52 -8.61
CA ALA A 20 12.71 11.64 -9.54
C ALA A 20 11.30 12.25 -9.52
N ARG A 21 10.26 11.43 -9.44
CA ARG A 21 8.87 11.88 -9.32
C ARG A 21 8.64 12.64 -8.01
N ILE A 22 9.08 12.11 -6.89
CA ILE A 22 8.98 12.79 -5.58
C ILE A 22 9.68 14.16 -5.65
N ALA A 23 10.90 14.22 -6.17
CA ALA A 23 11.65 15.47 -6.28
C ALA A 23 10.94 16.51 -7.17
N ALA A 24 10.19 16.07 -8.18
CA ALA A 24 9.45 16.97 -9.07
C ALA A 24 8.11 17.45 -8.46
N GLU A 25 7.42 16.58 -7.73
CA GLU A 25 6.06 16.86 -7.23
C GLU A 25 6.04 17.46 -5.80
N ALA A 26 6.98 17.06 -4.93
CA ALA A 26 7.00 17.47 -3.53
C ALA A 26 7.01 19.01 -3.34
N PRO A 27 7.80 19.80 -4.07
CA PRO A 27 7.86 21.27 -3.90
C PRO A 27 6.51 21.99 -4.12
N GLY A 28 5.56 21.32 -4.78
CA GLY A 28 4.22 21.87 -5.04
C GLY A 28 3.15 21.46 -4.02
N THR A 29 3.53 20.71 -2.98
CA THR A 29 2.59 20.17 -1.99
C THR A 29 2.76 20.84 -0.62
N LEU A 30 1.70 20.79 0.20
CA LEU A 30 1.72 21.38 1.55
C LEU A 30 2.78 20.72 2.47
N LEU A 31 3.02 19.44 2.32
CA LEU A 31 3.92 18.67 3.17
C LEU A 31 5.31 18.47 2.55
N GLU A 32 5.50 18.91 1.30
CA GLU A 32 6.72 18.70 0.55
C GLU A 32 7.20 17.23 0.67
N ASP A 33 8.44 16.99 1.04
CA ASP A 33 9.03 15.65 1.19
C ASP A 33 8.94 15.09 2.62
N THR A 34 8.22 15.76 3.52
CA THR A 34 8.17 15.40 4.95
C THR A 34 7.70 13.97 5.20
N LEU A 35 6.80 13.45 4.36
CA LEU A 35 6.28 12.08 4.52
C LEU A 35 7.30 10.98 4.18
N ASN A 36 8.34 11.32 3.41
CA ASN A 36 9.42 10.39 3.05
C ASN A 36 10.62 10.50 4.01
N PHE A 37 10.65 11.54 4.82
CA PHE A 37 11.71 11.77 5.81
C PHE A 37 11.34 11.12 7.16
N PRO A 38 12.29 10.47 7.85
CA PRO A 38 13.71 10.33 7.50
C PRO A 38 14.07 9.03 6.78
N GLY A 39 13.10 8.18 6.44
CA GLY A 39 13.25 6.80 5.98
C GLY A 39 14.53 6.50 5.20
N VAL A 40 14.59 6.88 3.94
CA VAL A 40 15.74 6.56 3.06
C VAL A 40 17.04 7.21 3.54
N ALA A 41 16.98 8.40 4.15
CA ALA A 41 18.15 9.11 4.66
C ALA A 41 18.82 8.43 5.87
N LEU A 42 18.12 7.52 6.55
CA LEU A 42 18.64 6.79 7.70
C LEU A 42 19.39 5.50 7.30
N ALA A 43 19.40 5.09 6.04
CA ALA A 43 20.05 3.85 5.61
C ALA A 43 21.52 3.82 6.03
N GLU A 44 22.29 4.85 5.68
CA GLU A 44 23.71 4.95 6.00
C GLU A 44 23.97 5.05 7.51
N PRO A 45 23.35 5.96 8.28
CA PRO A 45 23.53 6.05 9.72
C PRO A 45 23.16 4.78 10.49
N LEU A 46 22.19 4.00 10.00
CA LEU A 46 21.76 2.75 10.61
C LEU A 46 22.56 1.52 10.14
N GLY A 47 23.47 1.70 9.17
CA GLY A 47 24.20 0.58 8.56
C GLY A 47 23.29 -0.39 7.82
N VAL A 48 22.15 0.09 7.33
CA VAL A 48 21.15 -0.73 6.62
C VAL A 48 21.49 -0.77 5.14
N THR A 49 21.56 -1.97 4.59
CA THR A 49 21.80 -2.18 3.16
C THR A 49 20.49 -2.00 2.38
N ASP A 50 20.51 -1.17 1.34
CA ASP A 50 19.42 -1.08 0.35
C ASP A 50 19.30 -2.43 -0.38
N LEU A 51 18.09 -3.01 -0.39
CA LEU A 51 17.80 -4.28 -1.03
C LEU A 51 17.84 -4.24 -2.57
N GLY A 52 17.94 -3.05 -3.13
CA GLY A 52 18.16 -2.80 -4.55
C GLY A 52 16.95 -2.96 -5.44
N ASP A 53 17.14 -2.71 -6.73
CA ASP A 53 16.05 -2.70 -7.72
C ASP A 53 15.45 -4.08 -7.97
N GLY A 54 16.18 -5.16 -7.71
CA GLY A 54 15.64 -6.52 -7.77
C GLY A 54 14.52 -6.75 -6.75
N PHE A 55 14.67 -6.22 -5.53
CA PHE A 55 13.63 -6.26 -4.50
C PHE A 55 12.41 -5.41 -4.88
N ARG A 56 12.64 -4.29 -5.53
CA ARG A 56 11.60 -3.35 -5.99
C ARG A 56 10.97 -3.71 -7.34
N ALA A 57 11.45 -4.77 -7.98
CA ALA A 57 10.93 -5.21 -9.28
C ALA A 57 9.44 -5.60 -9.17
N PRO A 58 8.66 -5.43 -10.25
CA PRO A 58 7.26 -5.85 -10.25
C PRO A 58 7.11 -7.32 -9.89
N LEU A 59 6.35 -7.60 -8.84
CA LEU A 59 6.04 -8.96 -8.41
C LEU A 59 5.26 -9.69 -9.49
N ARG A 60 5.63 -10.96 -9.75
CA ARG A 60 4.87 -11.88 -10.60
C ARG A 60 4.57 -13.15 -9.81
N SER A 61 3.28 -13.50 -9.72
CA SER A 61 2.85 -14.66 -8.95
C SER A 61 1.50 -15.17 -9.43
N ASP A 62 1.27 -16.46 -9.29
CA ASP A 62 -0.01 -17.14 -9.48
C ASP A 62 -0.67 -17.56 -8.15
N VAL A 63 -0.07 -17.16 -7.03
CA VAL A 63 -0.66 -17.37 -5.70
C VAL A 63 -1.96 -16.58 -5.59
N PRO A 64 -3.08 -17.21 -5.15
CA PRO A 64 -4.30 -16.48 -4.88
C PRO A 64 -4.05 -15.31 -3.94
N THR A 65 -4.48 -14.13 -4.31
CA THR A 65 -4.20 -12.91 -3.55
C THR A 65 -5.48 -12.05 -3.44
N LEU A 66 -5.82 -11.67 -2.23
CA LEU A 66 -6.85 -10.65 -1.98
C LEU A 66 -6.17 -9.33 -1.61
N LEU A 67 -6.40 -8.30 -2.39
CA LEU A 67 -5.96 -6.92 -2.14
C LEU A 67 -7.15 -6.09 -1.67
N LEU A 68 -6.98 -5.41 -0.55
CA LEU A 68 -7.96 -4.47 0.00
C LEU A 68 -7.33 -3.09 0.04
N SER A 69 -8.02 -2.08 -0.49
CA SER A 69 -7.52 -0.70 -0.53
C SER A 69 -8.60 0.28 -0.10
N GLY A 70 -8.31 1.14 0.87
CA GLY A 70 -9.11 2.32 1.11
C GLY A 70 -8.85 3.40 0.05
N ASP A 71 -9.89 4.01 -0.48
CA ASP A 71 -9.74 5.06 -1.51
C ASP A 71 -9.21 6.39 -0.94
N ARG A 72 -9.20 6.53 0.39
CA ARG A 72 -8.64 7.66 1.15
C ARG A 72 -7.35 7.31 1.90
N ASP A 73 -6.75 6.16 1.58
CA ASP A 73 -5.49 5.75 2.20
C ASP A 73 -4.33 6.60 1.69
N GLY A 74 -3.79 7.45 2.57
CA GLY A 74 -2.61 8.29 2.29
C GLY A 74 -1.27 7.58 2.48
N ARG A 75 -1.24 6.34 3.00
CA ARG A 75 -0.01 5.55 3.19
C ARG A 75 0.23 4.58 2.05
N THR A 76 -0.83 3.88 1.63
CA THR A 76 -0.76 2.88 0.57
C THR A 76 -1.82 3.21 -0.48
N TYR A 77 -1.43 3.91 -1.52
CA TYR A 77 -2.34 4.39 -2.54
C TYR A 77 -2.94 3.26 -3.37
N VAL A 78 -4.19 3.42 -3.78
CA VAL A 78 -4.90 2.48 -4.66
C VAL A 78 -4.10 2.16 -5.92
N ASP A 79 -3.44 3.16 -6.52
CA ASP A 79 -2.63 2.96 -7.73
C ASP A 79 -1.40 2.08 -7.50
N SER A 80 -0.82 2.10 -6.29
CA SER A 80 0.25 1.17 -5.92
C SER A 80 -0.26 -0.28 -5.88
N HIS A 81 -1.45 -0.50 -5.34
CA HIS A 81 -2.09 -1.83 -5.34
C HIS A 81 -2.50 -2.27 -6.74
N ARG A 82 -2.97 -1.36 -7.60
CA ARG A 82 -3.25 -1.66 -9.02
C ARG A 82 -1.99 -2.09 -9.76
N ALA A 83 -0.88 -1.38 -9.54
CA ALA A 83 0.41 -1.73 -10.14
C ALA A 83 0.90 -3.10 -9.64
N LEU A 84 0.72 -3.42 -8.35
CA LEU A 84 1.01 -4.73 -7.79
C LEU A 84 0.12 -5.82 -8.40
N ALA A 85 -1.18 -5.59 -8.48
CA ALA A 85 -2.16 -6.53 -9.02
C ALA A 85 -1.87 -6.90 -10.49
N ALA A 86 -1.28 -6.01 -11.27
CA ALA A 86 -0.93 -6.25 -12.67
C ALA A 86 0.05 -7.42 -12.87
N GLY A 87 0.81 -7.79 -11.84
CA GLY A 87 1.72 -8.93 -11.85
C GLY A 87 1.16 -10.20 -11.20
N LEU A 88 -0.04 -10.15 -10.64
CA LEU A 88 -0.67 -11.24 -9.89
C LEU A 88 -1.82 -11.83 -10.71
N THR A 89 -1.61 -13.02 -11.29
CA THR A 89 -2.59 -13.63 -12.21
C THR A 89 -3.88 -14.11 -11.53
N ARG A 90 -3.88 -14.24 -10.21
CA ARG A 90 -5.01 -14.70 -9.39
C ARG A 90 -5.35 -13.70 -8.28
N ALA A 91 -5.24 -12.40 -8.58
CA ALA A 91 -5.60 -11.35 -7.63
C ALA A 91 -7.06 -10.94 -7.75
N THR A 92 -7.70 -10.77 -6.59
CA THR A 92 -8.95 -10.02 -6.46
C THR A 92 -8.65 -8.73 -5.71
N HIS A 93 -8.91 -7.57 -6.35
CA HIS A 93 -8.70 -6.27 -5.74
C HIS A 93 -10.03 -5.62 -5.42
N VAL A 94 -10.26 -5.34 -4.15
CA VAL A 94 -11.48 -4.72 -3.63
C VAL A 94 -11.16 -3.32 -3.11
N ILE A 95 -11.89 -2.33 -3.58
CA ILE A 95 -11.79 -0.95 -3.10
C ILE A 95 -12.80 -0.75 -1.97
N VAL A 96 -12.37 -0.14 -0.86
CA VAL A 96 -13.24 0.28 0.23
C VAL A 96 -13.44 1.79 0.14
N GLU A 97 -14.60 2.18 -0.39
CA GLU A 97 -14.96 3.58 -0.62
C GLU A 97 -15.14 4.33 0.70
N GLY A 98 -14.48 5.47 0.85
CA GLY A 98 -14.49 6.30 2.05
C GLY A 98 -13.55 5.84 3.16
N ALA A 99 -12.81 4.76 2.99
CA ALA A 99 -11.91 4.21 4.01
C ALA A 99 -10.46 4.72 3.86
N GLY A 100 -9.78 4.80 5.00
CA GLY A 100 -8.35 5.08 5.11
C GLY A 100 -7.50 3.79 5.12
N HIS A 101 -6.40 3.82 5.90
CA HIS A 101 -5.43 2.72 5.94
C HIS A 101 -5.90 1.53 6.77
N ASP A 102 -6.59 1.77 7.87
CA ASP A 102 -7.07 0.71 8.75
C ASP A 102 -8.45 0.21 8.32
N LEU A 103 -8.46 -0.96 7.69
CA LEU A 103 -9.65 -1.54 7.07
C LEU A 103 -10.33 -2.62 7.92
N PHE A 104 -9.62 -3.24 8.86
CA PHE A 104 -10.09 -4.48 9.50
C PHE A 104 -11.41 -4.33 10.27
N MET A 105 -11.67 -3.17 10.83
CA MET A 105 -12.86 -2.89 11.64
C MET A 105 -13.82 -1.93 10.94
N ASP A 106 -13.57 -1.59 9.69
CA ASP A 106 -14.32 -0.53 9.03
C ASP A 106 -15.72 -0.96 8.58
N ALA A 107 -15.86 -2.16 8.02
CA ALA A 107 -17.16 -2.69 7.61
C ALA A 107 -17.22 -4.22 7.72
N PRO A 108 -18.34 -4.84 8.18
CA PRO A 108 -18.51 -6.29 8.26
C PRO A 108 -18.23 -7.00 6.93
N ALA A 109 -18.62 -6.38 5.81
CA ALA A 109 -18.38 -6.92 4.47
C ALA A 109 -16.91 -7.14 4.15
N ILE A 110 -15.97 -6.42 4.78
CA ILE A 110 -14.52 -6.65 4.63
C ILE A 110 -14.15 -8.00 5.26
N THR A 111 -14.60 -8.25 6.48
CA THR A 111 -14.38 -9.52 7.17
C THR A 111 -14.99 -10.69 6.38
N GLU A 112 -16.20 -10.53 5.84
CA GLU A 112 -16.84 -11.54 4.99
C GLU A 112 -15.98 -11.87 3.76
N ARG A 113 -15.42 -10.87 3.08
CA ARG A 113 -14.51 -11.08 1.93
C ARG A 113 -13.23 -11.83 2.34
N ILE A 114 -12.64 -11.47 3.47
CA ILE A 114 -11.44 -12.13 3.99
C ILE A 114 -11.73 -13.60 4.32
N VAL A 115 -12.84 -13.87 5.03
CA VAL A 115 -13.24 -15.24 5.41
C VAL A 115 -13.52 -16.09 4.17
N ALA A 116 -14.29 -15.58 3.22
CA ALA A 116 -14.56 -16.27 1.95
C ALA A 116 -13.27 -16.58 1.19
N PHE A 117 -12.35 -15.61 1.10
CA PHE A 117 -11.06 -15.82 0.46
C PHE A 117 -10.23 -16.93 1.15
N LEU A 118 -10.16 -16.91 2.48
CA LEU A 118 -9.41 -17.92 3.25
C LEU A 118 -10.08 -19.31 3.16
N ALA A 119 -11.39 -19.38 2.97
CA ALA A 119 -12.13 -20.61 2.71
C ALA A 119 -11.96 -21.14 1.27
N GLY A 120 -11.28 -20.41 0.39
CA GLY A 120 -11.13 -20.75 -1.02
C GLY A 120 -12.39 -20.49 -1.85
N GLU A 121 -13.34 -19.72 -1.33
CA GLU A 121 -14.58 -19.35 -2.00
C GLU A 121 -14.36 -18.18 -2.98
N PRO A 122 -15.20 -18.06 -4.01
CA PRO A 122 -15.13 -16.90 -4.91
C PRO A 122 -15.37 -15.59 -4.17
N VAL A 123 -14.47 -14.62 -4.36
CA VAL A 123 -14.58 -13.29 -3.77
C VAL A 123 -14.92 -12.27 -4.84
N SER A 124 -15.98 -11.50 -4.63
CA SER A 124 -16.39 -10.42 -5.53
C SER A 124 -15.41 -9.24 -5.43
N ALA A 125 -15.00 -8.69 -6.57
CA ALA A 125 -14.23 -7.44 -6.66
C ALA A 125 -15.09 -6.18 -6.53
N ALA A 126 -16.40 -6.29 -6.34
CA ALA A 126 -17.29 -5.14 -6.17
C ALA A 126 -16.84 -4.28 -4.98
N PRO A 127 -16.86 -2.95 -5.11
CA PRO A 127 -16.50 -2.06 -4.01
C PRO A 127 -17.34 -2.29 -2.75
N ILE A 128 -16.72 -2.03 -1.61
CA ILE A 128 -17.38 -2.03 -0.29
C ILE A 128 -17.44 -0.57 0.17
N ARG A 129 -18.53 -0.15 0.79
CA ARG A 129 -18.61 1.17 1.44
C ARG A 129 -18.16 1.11 2.89
N SER A 130 -17.29 2.05 3.26
CA SER A 130 -16.96 2.31 4.65
C SER A 130 -18.21 2.71 5.44
N ILE A 131 -18.32 2.19 6.67
CA ILE A 131 -19.34 2.64 7.61
C ILE A 131 -18.80 3.66 8.59
N ALA A 132 -17.47 3.77 8.74
CA ALA A 132 -16.81 4.73 9.61
C ALA A 132 -16.88 6.16 9.05
N ASN A 133 -16.85 6.30 7.73
CA ASN A 133 -16.91 7.58 7.03
C ASN A 133 -17.99 7.55 5.93
N PRO A 134 -19.26 7.58 6.27
CA PRO A 134 -20.33 7.65 5.27
C PRO A 134 -20.18 8.93 4.44
N PRO A 135 -20.61 8.94 3.16
CA PRO A 135 -20.59 10.15 2.35
C PRO A 135 -21.43 11.24 3.01
N PRO A 136 -21.09 12.51 2.81
CA PRO A 136 -21.90 13.63 3.28
C PRO A 136 -23.31 13.51 2.69
N ARG A 137 -24.32 13.76 3.51
CA ARG A 137 -25.74 13.77 3.10
C ARG A 137 -26.02 14.99 2.21
#